data_7a522fbb5f384bf8bf9a9f916f08cfb2
#
_entry.id   7a522fbb5f384bf8bf9a9f916f08cfb2
#
_cell.length_a   1.000
_cell.length_b   1.000
_cell.length_c   1.000
_cell.angle_alpha   90.00
_cell.angle_beta   90.00
_cell.angle_gamma   90.00
#
_symmetry.space_group_name_H-M   'P 1'
#
loop_
_entity.id
_entity.type
_entity.pdbx_description
1 polymer ?
#
loop_
_entity_poly.entity_id
_entity_poly.type
_entity_poly.pdbx_seq_one_letter_code
_entity_poly.pdbx_strand_id
1 'polypeptide(L)'
;MEVISSPSGRGRNGVVDINLCDEAMFANRENGCFSLADRLLRVPRRLGLRGMCTTRAGTLLKQHIPIRTFQQWNETQPGFLEADLVAHCGAQPEGRFLWTLTLTDVATGWTECLPLRSKSAEAVVSALQQARACFPFPILGLDTDNGCEFINECLLAYCEAEQITFTRGREGLKNDLCFVEQKNGAVVRGCRGL
;
A
#
# COMPACT_ATOMS: atom_id res chain seq x y z
N MET A 1 20.71 -4.72 53.64
CA MET A 1 21.62 -3.93 52.79
C MET A 1 22.03 -4.83 51.63
N GLU A 2 21.23 -4.90 50.59
CA GLU A 2 21.55 -5.65 49.39
C GLU A 2 21.71 -4.68 48.24
N VAL A 3 22.88 -4.72 47.63
CA VAL A 3 23.28 -3.87 46.50
C VAL A 3 22.80 -4.58 45.23
N ILE A 4 21.82 -3.98 44.53
CA ILE A 4 21.39 -4.43 43.24
C ILE A 4 22.33 -3.87 42.17
N SER A 5 23.17 -4.73 41.62
CA SER A 5 24.05 -4.43 40.50
C SER A 5 23.23 -4.39 39.19
N SER A 6 23.29 -3.29 38.47
CA SER A 6 22.78 -3.15 37.11
C SER A 6 23.64 -3.92 36.10
N PRO A 7 23.07 -4.61 35.14
CA PRO A 7 23.82 -5.22 34.05
C PRO A 7 24.13 -4.17 32.96
N SER A 8 25.40 -3.84 32.81
CA SER A 8 25.94 -3.13 31.67
C SER A 8 26.16 -4.11 30.52
N GLY A 9 25.25 -4.14 29.57
CA GLY A 9 25.41 -4.91 28.34
C GLY A 9 25.64 -3.97 27.15
N ARG A 10 26.87 -3.58 26.89
CA ARG A 10 27.27 -3.04 25.57
C ARG A 10 27.74 -4.16 24.68
N GLY A 11 26.88 -4.63 23.79
CA GLY A 11 27.29 -5.47 22.68
C GLY A 11 28.09 -4.67 21.64
N ARG A 12 29.21 -5.25 21.18
CA ARG A 12 30.20 -4.61 20.30
C ARG A 12 29.82 -4.45 18.83
N ASN A 13 28.58 -4.53 18.43
CA ASN A 13 28.21 -4.49 17.00
C ASN A 13 27.03 -3.57 16.64
N GLY A 14 26.67 -2.61 17.46
CA GLY A 14 25.72 -1.53 17.05
C GLY A 14 24.35 -1.99 16.49
N VAL A 15 24.00 -3.25 16.66
CA VAL A 15 22.69 -3.79 16.27
C VAL A 15 21.73 -3.46 17.40
N VAL A 16 20.83 -2.51 17.13
CA VAL A 16 19.71 -2.24 18.03
C VAL A 16 18.75 -3.41 17.94
N ASP A 17 18.55 -4.11 19.06
CA ASP A 17 17.61 -5.22 19.14
C ASP A 17 16.18 -4.65 19.01
N ILE A 18 15.54 -4.95 17.88
CA ILE A 18 14.22 -4.42 17.50
C ILE A 18 13.12 -4.96 18.44
N ASN A 19 13.35 -6.08 19.11
CA ASN A 19 12.37 -6.69 20.01
C ASN A 19 12.19 -5.91 21.35
N LEU A 20 13.15 -5.07 21.74
CA LEU A 20 13.03 -4.20 22.92
C LEU A 20 12.22 -2.92 22.66
N CYS A 21 11.92 -2.61 21.40
CA CYS A 21 11.13 -1.43 21.04
C CYS A 21 9.61 -1.60 21.22
N ASP A 22 9.10 -2.84 21.16
CA ASP A 22 7.64 -3.06 21.16
C ASP A 22 7.00 -2.87 22.55
N GLU A 23 7.68 -3.22 23.63
CA GLU A 23 7.11 -3.04 24.99
C GLU A 23 7.15 -1.58 25.48
N ALA A 24 8.15 -0.80 25.05
CA ALA A 24 8.26 0.61 25.42
C ALA A 24 7.30 1.52 24.65
N MET A 25 6.78 1.08 23.50
CA MET A 25 5.84 1.85 22.68
C MET A 25 4.42 1.91 23.26
N PHE A 26 4.02 0.95 24.09
CA PHE A 26 2.66 0.90 24.64
C PHE A 26 2.47 1.67 25.95
N ALA A 27 3.55 2.02 26.67
CA ALA A 27 3.46 2.59 28.01
C ALA A 27 3.33 4.13 28.09
N ASN A 28 3.41 4.88 26.98
CA ASN A 28 3.55 6.34 27.03
C ASN A 28 2.50 7.14 26.23
N ARG A 29 1.26 6.65 26.12
CA ARG A 29 0.19 7.37 25.38
C ARG A 29 -0.51 8.50 26.13
N GLU A 30 -0.32 8.62 27.44
CA GLU A 30 -1.11 9.57 28.25
C GLU A 30 -0.47 10.94 28.53
N ASN A 31 0.81 11.14 28.22
CA ASN A 31 1.53 12.35 28.63
C ASN A 31 2.16 13.20 27.52
N GLY A 32 1.65 13.22 26.30
CA GLY A 32 2.13 14.12 25.24
C GLY A 32 3.61 13.96 24.87
N CYS A 33 4.20 12.81 25.16
CA CYS A 33 5.62 12.56 24.95
C CYS A 33 5.87 12.15 23.50
N PHE A 34 6.73 12.89 22.78
CA PHE A 34 7.25 12.53 21.47
C PHE A 34 7.71 11.08 21.45
N SER A 35 7.42 10.35 20.37
CA SER A 35 7.82 8.96 20.23
C SER A 35 9.33 8.79 20.41
N LEU A 36 9.77 7.60 20.86
CA LEU A 36 11.21 7.31 20.98
C LEU A 36 11.95 7.56 19.67
N ALA A 37 11.30 7.28 18.53
CA ALA A 37 11.83 7.58 17.20
C ALA A 37 12.05 9.08 16.99
N ASP A 38 11.15 9.95 17.43
CA ASP A 38 11.32 11.40 17.33
C ASP A 38 12.46 11.90 18.23
N ARG A 39 12.67 11.29 19.39
CA ARG A 39 13.82 11.59 20.27
C ARG A 39 15.15 11.17 19.63
N LEU A 40 15.23 9.98 19.08
CA LEU A 40 16.44 9.44 18.44
C LEU A 40 16.79 10.20 17.15
N LEU A 41 15.79 10.61 16.36
CA LEU A 41 15.99 11.32 15.10
C LEU A 41 16.11 12.84 15.25
N ARG A 42 15.89 13.38 16.45
CA ARG A 42 15.93 14.83 16.71
C ARG A 42 17.30 15.43 16.44
N VAL A 43 18.38 14.76 16.88
CA VAL A 43 19.76 15.23 16.67
C VAL A 43 20.17 15.13 15.20
N PRO A 44 19.98 13.98 14.49
CA PRO A 44 20.24 13.89 13.05
C PRO A 44 19.45 14.92 12.23
N ARG A 45 18.18 15.16 12.55
CA ARG A 45 17.35 16.17 11.86
C ARG A 45 17.86 17.59 12.07
N ARG A 46 18.30 17.94 13.28
CA ARG A 46 18.87 19.28 13.60
C ARG A 46 20.22 19.52 12.93
N LEU A 47 21.03 18.49 12.77
CA LEU A 47 22.34 18.58 12.12
C LEU A 47 22.24 18.59 10.60
N GLY A 48 21.03 18.51 10.02
CA GLY A 48 20.84 18.47 8.57
C GLY A 48 21.48 17.24 7.91
N LEU A 49 21.84 16.23 8.71
CA LEU A 49 22.31 14.95 8.20
C LEU A 49 21.14 14.31 7.49
N ARG A 50 21.04 14.56 6.19
CA ARG A 50 20.22 13.73 5.31
C ARG A 50 20.79 12.32 5.40
N GLY A 51 20.07 11.42 6.08
CA GLY A 51 20.36 10.01 5.98
C GLY A 51 20.52 9.70 4.49
N MET A 52 21.58 8.99 4.11
CA MET A 52 21.69 8.49 2.74
C MET A 52 20.43 7.68 2.51
N CYS A 53 19.52 8.23 1.71
CA CYS A 53 18.32 7.54 1.29
C CYS A 53 18.82 6.40 0.41
N THR A 54 19.01 5.24 1.02
CA THR A 54 19.16 4.00 0.27
C THR A 54 17.98 4.02 -0.70
N THR A 55 18.29 3.91 -1.97
CA THR A 55 17.39 3.90 -3.13
C THR A 55 16.03 3.38 -2.72
N ARG A 56 15.00 4.20 -2.80
CA ARG A 56 13.63 3.71 -2.52
C ARG A 56 13.40 2.57 -3.49
N ALA A 57 13.29 1.35 -3.00
CA ALA A 57 13.17 0.15 -3.82
C ALA A 57 12.10 0.29 -4.93
N GLY A 58 11.03 1.04 -4.68
CA GLY A 58 10.01 1.35 -5.67
C GLY A 58 10.41 2.33 -6.79
N THR A 59 11.53 3.06 -6.70
CA THR A 59 11.87 4.06 -7.73
C THR A 59 12.39 3.41 -9.01
N LEU A 60 13.21 2.36 -8.91
CA LEU A 60 13.67 1.60 -10.07
C LEU A 60 12.50 0.82 -10.69
N LEU A 61 11.67 0.21 -9.86
CA LEU A 61 10.52 -0.55 -10.33
C LEU A 61 9.50 0.34 -11.08
N LYS A 62 9.30 1.57 -10.61
CA LYS A 62 8.45 2.55 -11.31
C LYS A 62 8.94 2.87 -12.73
N GLN A 63 10.23 2.73 -13.02
CA GLN A 63 10.76 2.95 -14.37
C GLN A 63 10.44 1.81 -15.33
N HIS A 64 10.23 0.60 -14.81
CA HIS A 64 9.86 -0.57 -15.61
C HIS A 64 8.36 -0.64 -15.88
N ILE A 65 7.52 -0.04 -15.04
CA ILE A 65 6.06 -0.05 -15.22
C ILE A 65 5.65 1.20 -16.02
N PRO A 66 5.14 1.04 -17.24
CA PRO A 66 4.76 2.17 -18.09
C PRO A 66 3.62 2.99 -17.47
N ILE A 67 3.65 4.29 -17.73
CA ILE A 67 2.57 5.20 -17.35
C ILE A 67 1.47 5.11 -18.41
N ARG A 68 0.22 5.00 -17.95
CA ARG A 68 -0.97 5.12 -18.76
C ARG A 68 -1.81 6.31 -18.28
N THR A 69 -2.35 7.07 -19.20
CA THR A 69 -3.19 8.23 -18.90
C THR A 69 -4.62 7.97 -19.32
N PHE A 70 -5.58 8.64 -18.68
CA PHE A 70 -7.00 8.53 -19.06
C PHE A 70 -7.25 8.70 -20.57
N GLN A 71 -6.53 9.59 -21.23
CA GLN A 71 -6.69 9.83 -22.68
C GLN A 71 -6.24 8.65 -23.56
N GLN A 72 -5.49 7.72 -23.01
CA GLN A 72 -5.00 6.51 -23.70
C GLN A 72 -5.93 5.31 -23.54
N TRP A 73 -7.01 5.47 -22.76
CA TRP A 73 -8.03 4.45 -22.59
C TRP A 73 -8.98 4.44 -23.79
N ASN A 74 -8.63 3.65 -24.81
CA ASN A 74 -9.45 3.43 -26.01
C ASN A 74 -9.96 2.00 -26.09
N GLU A 75 -9.92 1.28 -24.97
CA GLU A 75 -10.25 -0.13 -24.93
C GLU A 75 -11.75 -0.33 -25.13
N THR A 76 -12.09 -1.01 -26.21
CA THR A 76 -13.46 -1.49 -26.49
C THR A 76 -13.65 -2.94 -26.06
N GLN A 77 -12.55 -3.65 -25.83
CA GLN A 77 -12.53 -5.03 -25.39
C GLN A 77 -12.52 -5.08 -23.85
N PRO A 78 -13.42 -5.87 -23.22
CA PRO A 78 -13.36 -6.12 -21.78
C PRO A 78 -12.07 -6.80 -21.36
N GLY A 79 -11.61 -6.51 -20.13
CA GLY A 79 -10.44 -7.14 -19.52
C GLY A 79 -9.34 -6.17 -19.10
N PHE A 80 -9.46 -4.88 -19.41
CA PHE A 80 -8.56 -3.84 -18.93
C PHE A 80 -9.15 -3.17 -17.68
N LEU A 81 -8.52 -3.40 -16.54
CA LEU A 81 -9.02 -3.01 -15.23
C LEU A 81 -8.26 -1.85 -14.65
N GLU A 82 -8.96 -0.90 -14.05
CA GLU A 82 -8.40 0.01 -13.04
C GLU A 82 -8.56 -0.60 -11.64
N ALA A 83 -7.52 -0.48 -10.81
CA ALA A 83 -7.51 -1.01 -9.46
C ALA A 83 -7.16 0.07 -8.42
N ASP A 84 -7.89 0.06 -7.30
CA ASP A 84 -7.64 0.94 -6.16
C ASP A 84 -8.00 0.25 -4.84
N LEU A 85 -7.42 0.73 -3.73
CA LEU A 85 -7.66 0.23 -2.38
C LEU A 85 -8.41 1.24 -1.52
N VAL A 86 -9.56 0.85 -1.02
CA VAL A 86 -10.36 1.65 -0.09
C VAL A 86 -10.17 1.18 1.33
N ALA A 87 -9.72 2.08 2.21
CA ALA A 87 -9.57 1.83 3.64
C ALA A 87 -10.91 1.97 4.39
N HIS A 88 -11.22 1.04 5.29
CA HIS A 88 -12.39 1.09 6.18
C HIS A 88 -11.97 1.46 7.61
N CYS A 89 -11.35 2.63 7.77
CA CYS A 89 -10.81 3.09 9.05
C CYS A 89 -11.82 3.84 9.94
N GLY A 90 -13.05 4.10 9.46
CA GLY A 90 -14.03 4.89 10.22
C GLY A 90 -13.54 6.32 10.52
N ALA A 91 -13.92 6.85 11.67
CA ALA A 91 -13.55 8.19 12.12
C ALA A 91 -12.11 8.25 12.71
N GLN A 92 -11.54 7.12 13.08
CA GLN A 92 -10.19 7.02 13.64
C GLN A 92 -9.28 6.19 12.74
N PRO A 93 -8.24 6.77 12.14
CA PRO A 93 -7.33 6.07 11.24
C PRO A 93 -6.29 5.20 11.98
N GLU A 94 -6.42 5.05 13.31
CA GLU A 94 -5.52 4.26 14.15
C GLU A 94 -6.00 2.83 14.30
N GLY A 95 -5.06 1.86 14.25
CA GLY A 95 -5.34 0.45 14.46
C GLY A 95 -5.35 -0.40 13.18
N ARG A 96 -5.87 -1.62 13.29
CA ARG A 96 -6.06 -2.54 12.16
C ARG A 96 -7.46 -2.34 11.59
N PHE A 97 -7.54 -2.06 10.32
CA PHE A 97 -8.81 -1.93 9.60
C PHE A 97 -8.80 -2.77 8.32
N LEU A 98 -9.98 -3.03 7.82
CA LEU A 98 -10.18 -3.76 6.58
C LEU A 98 -9.95 -2.84 5.38
N TRP A 99 -9.62 -3.43 4.26
CA TRP A 99 -9.49 -2.77 2.98
C TRP A 99 -10.43 -3.42 1.96
N THR A 100 -10.82 -2.70 0.96
CA THR A 100 -11.47 -3.26 -0.22
C THR A 100 -10.58 -2.99 -1.43
N LEU A 101 -10.18 -4.04 -2.13
CA LEU A 101 -9.65 -3.93 -3.48
C LEU A 101 -10.84 -3.79 -4.43
N THR A 102 -10.92 -2.67 -5.11
CA THR A 102 -11.91 -2.41 -6.15
C THR A 102 -11.24 -2.56 -7.50
N LEU A 103 -11.81 -3.37 -8.37
CA LEU A 103 -11.36 -3.62 -9.74
C LEU A 103 -12.49 -3.23 -10.69
N THR A 104 -12.25 -2.29 -11.58
CA THR A 104 -13.27 -1.81 -12.52
C THR A 104 -12.78 -1.97 -13.95
N ASP A 105 -13.53 -2.71 -14.76
CA ASP A 105 -13.27 -2.82 -16.19
C ASP A 105 -13.63 -1.52 -16.92
N VAL A 106 -12.69 -0.99 -17.68
CA VAL A 106 -12.83 0.30 -18.35
C VAL A 106 -13.88 0.27 -19.46
N ALA A 107 -13.95 -0.83 -20.21
CA ALA A 107 -14.84 -0.97 -21.35
C ALA A 107 -16.31 -1.14 -20.95
N THR A 108 -16.58 -1.94 -19.92
CA THR A 108 -17.94 -2.32 -19.50
C THR A 108 -18.42 -1.62 -18.23
N GLY A 109 -17.50 -1.12 -17.40
CA GLY A 109 -17.80 -0.65 -16.07
C GLY A 109 -18.13 -1.76 -15.06
N TRP A 110 -17.91 -3.04 -15.44
CA TRP A 110 -18.04 -4.16 -14.51
C TRP A 110 -17.08 -3.96 -13.34
N THR A 111 -17.56 -4.19 -12.13
CA THR A 111 -16.78 -3.88 -10.93
C THR A 111 -16.85 -5.03 -9.93
N GLU A 112 -15.69 -5.49 -9.49
CA GLU A 112 -15.54 -6.44 -8.39
C GLU A 112 -14.91 -5.76 -7.17
N CYS A 113 -15.40 -6.13 -6.00
CA CYS A 113 -14.95 -5.59 -4.72
C CYS A 113 -14.54 -6.72 -3.80
N LEU A 114 -13.24 -6.85 -3.51
CA LEU A 114 -12.71 -7.94 -2.69
C LEU A 114 -12.20 -7.41 -1.34
N PRO A 115 -12.64 -8.00 -0.22
CA PRO A 115 -12.19 -7.59 1.10
C PRO A 115 -10.78 -8.10 1.39
N LEU A 116 -9.93 -7.25 1.97
CA LEU A 116 -8.56 -7.53 2.36
C LEU A 116 -8.37 -7.21 3.84
N ARG A 117 -7.60 -8.05 4.54
CA ARG A 117 -7.22 -7.81 5.94
C ARG A 117 -5.99 -6.92 6.08
N SER A 118 -5.23 -6.76 5.02
CA SER A 118 -4.05 -5.90 4.95
C SER A 118 -3.86 -5.38 3.53
N LYS A 119 -3.08 -4.31 3.38
CA LYS A 119 -2.67 -3.77 2.08
C LYS A 119 -1.29 -4.30 1.63
N SER A 120 -0.92 -5.50 2.04
CA SER A 120 0.35 -6.09 1.61
C SER A 120 0.28 -6.54 0.15
N ALA A 121 1.44 -6.60 -0.51
CA ALA A 121 1.54 -7.06 -1.90
C ALA A 121 0.94 -8.45 -2.10
N GLU A 122 1.21 -9.36 -1.17
CA GLU A 122 0.72 -10.74 -1.22
C GLU A 122 -0.81 -10.79 -1.09
N ALA A 123 -1.39 -9.93 -0.24
CA ALA A 123 -2.85 -9.85 -0.09
C ALA A 123 -3.51 -9.33 -1.38
N VAL A 124 -2.90 -8.35 -2.04
CA VAL A 124 -3.37 -7.82 -3.33
C VAL A 124 -3.30 -8.89 -4.41
N VAL A 125 -2.18 -9.60 -4.53
CA VAL A 125 -2.03 -10.71 -5.52
C VAL A 125 -3.04 -11.82 -5.26
N SER A 126 -3.22 -12.23 -4.00
CA SER A 126 -4.23 -13.25 -3.64
C SER A 126 -5.65 -12.80 -4.00
N ALA A 127 -5.98 -11.53 -3.79
CA ALA A 127 -7.29 -10.99 -4.18
C ALA A 127 -7.46 -10.94 -5.71
N LEU A 128 -6.43 -10.57 -6.47
CA LEU A 128 -6.46 -10.60 -7.93
C LEU A 128 -6.67 -12.02 -8.48
N GLN A 129 -6.03 -13.02 -7.87
CA GLN A 129 -6.26 -14.42 -8.23
C GLN A 129 -7.71 -14.85 -8.00
N GLN A 130 -8.33 -14.41 -6.89
CA GLN A 130 -9.74 -14.66 -6.62
C GLN A 130 -10.65 -13.92 -7.59
N ALA A 131 -10.34 -12.65 -7.91
CA ALA A 131 -11.10 -11.82 -8.82
C ALA A 131 -11.23 -12.44 -10.21
N ARG A 132 -10.20 -13.13 -10.71
CA ARG A 132 -10.24 -13.78 -12.03
C ARG A 132 -11.40 -14.75 -12.18
N ALA A 133 -11.85 -15.38 -11.11
CA ALA A 133 -13.01 -16.28 -11.14
C ALA A 133 -14.35 -15.52 -11.11
N CYS A 134 -14.35 -14.25 -10.75
CA CYS A 134 -15.55 -13.41 -10.65
C CYS A 134 -15.86 -12.67 -11.96
N PHE A 135 -14.82 -12.34 -12.76
CA PHE A 135 -15.01 -11.69 -14.05
C PHE A 135 -15.50 -12.66 -15.11
N PRO A 136 -16.50 -12.28 -15.95
CA PRO A 136 -16.99 -13.09 -17.06
C PRO A 136 -16.07 -13.07 -18.30
N PHE A 137 -14.91 -12.40 -18.20
CA PHE A 137 -13.90 -12.25 -19.25
C PHE A 137 -12.48 -12.33 -18.63
N PRO A 138 -11.45 -12.63 -19.45
CA PRO A 138 -10.08 -12.68 -18.97
C PRO A 138 -9.57 -11.28 -18.60
N ILE A 139 -8.72 -11.20 -17.57
CA ILE A 139 -8.01 -9.97 -17.24
C ILE A 139 -6.82 -9.84 -18.20
N LEU A 140 -6.79 -8.79 -18.99
CA LEU A 140 -5.78 -8.50 -20.00
C LEU A 140 -4.81 -7.40 -19.57
N GLY A 141 -5.28 -6.45 -18.77
CA GLY A 141 -4.48 -5.34 -18.28
C GLY A 141 -4.91 -4.89 -16.89
N LEU A 142 -3.98 -4.32 -16.15
CA LEU A 142 -4.18 -3.79 -14.81
C LEU A 142 -3.50 -2.43 -14.72
N ASP A 143 -4.27 -1.38 -14.45
CA ASP A 143 -3.78 -0.05 -14.17
C ASP A 143 -4.01 0.32 -12.71
N THR A 144 -3.00 0.89 -12.05
CA THR A 144 -3.05 1.17 -10.61
C THR A 144 -2.50 2.56 -10.30
N ASP A 145 -2.69 3.01 -9.08
CA ASP A 145 -1.97 4.16 -8.57
C ASP A 145 -0.50 3.82 -8.27
N ASN A 146 0.24 4.80 -7.75
CA ASN A 146 1.65 4.64 -7.42
C ASN A 146 1.89 4.15 -5.98
N GLY A 147 0.90 3.55 -5.34
CA GLY A 147 1.01 2.99 -4.00
C GLY A 147 2.03 1.84 -3.92
N CYS A 148 2.70 1.70 -2.78
CA CYS A 148 3.66 0.61 -2.58
C CYS A 148 3.00 -0.78 -2.54
N GLU A 149 1.72 -0.84 -2.27
CA GLU A 149 0.87 -2.02 -2.34
C GLU A 149 0.74 -2.57 -3.75
N PHE A 150 0.86 -1.70 -4.78
CA PHE A 150 0.80 -2.06 -6.19
C PHE A 150 2.19 -2.04 -6.84
N ILE A 151 3.01 -1.03 -6.52
CA ILE A 151 4.35 -0.90 -7.12
C ILE A 151 5.35 -1.74 -6.33
N ASN A 152 5.36 -3.05 -6.59
CA ASN A 152 6.24 -4.01 -5.95
C ASN A 152 6.55 -5.18 -6.88
N GLU A 153 7.62 -5.92 -6.57
CA GLU A 153 8.08 -7.05 -7.39
C GLU A 153 7.08 -8.22 -7.41
N CYS A 154 6.33 -8.41 -6.33
CA CYS A 154 5.36 -9.51 -6.22
C CYS A 154 4.22 -9.34 -7.23
N LEU A 155 3.64 -8.14 -7.33
CA LEU A 155 2.57 -7.86 -8.29
C LEU A 155 3.10 -7.83 -9.73
N LEU A 156 4.28 -7.27 -9.96
CA LEU A 156 4.90 -7.27 -11.29
C LEU A 156 5.13 -8.69 -11.79
N ALA A 157 5.76 -9.56 -10.99
CA ALA A 157 5.99 -10.95 -11.33
C ALA A 157 4.69 -11.73 -11.57
N TYR A 158 3.64 -11.44 -10.79
CA TYR A 158 2.31 -12.02 -11.02
C TYR A 158 1.74 -11.59 -12.38
N CYS A 159 1.78 -10.30 -12.70
CA CYS A 159 1.28 -9.80 -13.98
C CYS A 159 2.05 -10.37 -15.17
N GLU A 160 3.37 -10.48 -15.07
CA GLU A 160 4.22 -11.10 -16.09
C GLU A 160 3.88 -12.59 -16.28
N ALA A 161 3.76 -13.35 -15.20
CA ALA A 161 3.43 -14.77 -15.25
C ALA A 161 2.06 -15.04 -15.88
N GLU A 162 1.09 -14.18 -15.62
CA GLU A 162 -0.28 -14.27 -16.12
C GLU A 162 -0.51 -13.53 -17.44
N GLN A 163 0.53 -12.95 -18.02
CA GLN A 163 0.47 -12.16 -19.27
C GLN A 163 -0.49 -10.96 -19.19
N ILE A 164 -0.59 -10.35 -18.01
CA ILE A 164 -1.39 -9.15 -17.78
C ILE A 164 -0.52 -7.92 -18.04
N THR A 165 -0.97 -7.02 -18.91
CA THR A 165 -0.29 -5.73 -19.14
C THR A 165 -0.40 -4.87 -17.90
N PHE A 166 0.71 -4.64 -17.19
CA PHE A 166 0.72 -3.85 -15.98
C PHE A 166 1.12 -2.41 -16.28
N THR A 167 0.26 -1.45 -15.90
CA THR A 167 0.47 0.00 -16.07
C THR A 167 0.18 0.74 -14.77
N ARG A 168 0.54 2.01 -14.73
CA ARG A 168 0.28 2.89 -13.60
C ARG A 168 -0.11 4.28 -14.04
N GLY A 169 -0.95 4.95 -13.27
CA GLY A 169 -1.27 6.37 -13.44
C GLY A 169 -0.08 7.28 -13.14
N ARG A 170 -0.19 8.54 -13.54
CA ARG A 170 0.79 9.58 -13.20
C ARG A 170 0.74 9.92 -11.72
N GLU A 171 1.88 10.21 -11.14
CA GLU A 171 1.97 10.58 -9.73
C GLU A 171 1.25 11.92 -9.47
N GLY A 172 0.30 11.92 -8.52
CA GLY A 172 -0.43 13.12 -8.11
C GLY A 172 -1.60 13.54 -9.02
N LEU A 173 -1.88 12.81 -10.11
CA LEU A 173 -3.00 13.09 -11.00
C LEU A 173 -4.11 12.06 -10.82
N LYS A 174 -5.14 12.44 -10.05
CA LYS A 174 -6.28 11.56 -9.71
C LYS A 174 -7.12 11.14 -10.92
N ASN A 175 -7.15 11.97 -11.97
CA ASN A 175 -7.99 11.71 -13.14
C ASN A 175 -7.56 10.49 -13.97
N ASP A 176 -6.37 9.94 -13.72
CA ASP A 176 -5.88 8.79 -14.50
C ASP A 176 -6.58 7.48 -14.10
N LEU A 177 -7.20 7.41 -12.91
CA LEU A 177 -7.94 6.25 -12.37
C LEU A 177 -9.42 6.59 -12.10
N CYS A 178 -10.05 7.33 -13.01
CA CYS A 178 -11.38 7.89 -12.77
C CYS A 178 -12.50 6.83 -12.74
N PHE A 179 -12.38 5.72 -13.46
CA PHE A 179 -13.40 4.68 -13.48
C PHE A 179 -13.51 3.98 -12.12
N VAL A 180 -12.39 3.55 -11.55
CA VAL A 180 -12.39 2.91 -10.23
C VAL A 180 -12.71 3.91 -9.12
N GLU A 181 -12.25 5.16 -9.20
CA GLU A 181 -12.58 6.20 -8.21
C GLU A 181 -14.08 6.47 -8.16
N GLN A 182 -14.76 6.53 -9.32
CA GLN A 182 -16.20 6.67 -9.40
C GLN A 182 -16.92 5.51 -8.71
N LYS A 183 -16.47 4.27 -8.94
CA LYS A 183 -17.06 3.07 -8.33
C LYS A 183 -16.79 3.00 -6.83
N ASN A 184 -15.63 3.42 -6.38
CA ASN A 184 -15.33 3.55 -4.95
C ASN A 184 -16.31 4.52 -4.24
N GLY A 185 -16.69 5.61 -4.91
CA GLY A 185 -17.71 6.52 -4.41
C GLY A 185 -19.11 5.90 -4.36
N ALA A 186 -19.53 5.31 -5.47
CA ALA A 186 -20.90 4.82 -5.65
C ALA A 186 -21.18 3.49 -4.93
N VAL A 187 -20.22 2.55 -4.97
CA VAL A 187 -20.41 1.18 -4.44
C VAL A 187 -19.83 1.06 -3.03
N VAL A 188 -18.51 1.28 -2.88
CA VAL A 188 -17.82 0.95 -1.63
C VAL A 188 -18.20 1.92 -0.49
N ARG A 189 -18.28 3.23 -0.79
CA ARG A 189 -18.62 4.25 0.22
C ARG A 189 -20.14 4.38 0.41
N GLY A 190 -20.93 4.09 -0.63
CA GLY A 190 -22.39 4.10 -0.56
C GLY A 190 -22.96 3.00 0.33
N CYS A 191 -22.30 1.84 0.42
CA CYS A 191 -22.70 0.72 1.28
C CYS A 191 -22.44 0.95 2.79
N ARG A 192 -21.85 2.07 3.19
CA ARG A 192 -21.61 2.43 4.61
C ARG A 192 -22.88 2.84 5.38
N GLY A 193 -24.03 2.81 4.74
CA GLY A 193 -25.33 3.19 5.34
C GLY A 193 -26.15 2.02 5.88
N LEU A 194 -25.56 0.82 6.04
CA LEU A 194 -26.23 -0.34 6.67
C LEU A 194 -25.58 -0.65 8.02
#